data_988b99f516a5ead8d585fbb330553aa2
#
_entry.id   988b99f516a5ead8d585fbb330553aa2
#
_cell.length_a   1.000
_cell.length_b   1.000
_cell.length_c   1.000
_cell.angle_alpha   90.00
_cell.angle_beta   90.00
_cell.angle_gamma   90.00
#
_symmetry.space_group_name_H-M   'P 1'
#
loop_
_entity.id
_entity.type
_entity.pdbx_description
1 polymer ?
#
loop_
_entity_poly.entity_id
_entity_poly.type
_entity_poly.pdbx_seq_one_letter_code
_entity_poly.pdbx_strand_id
1 'polypeptide(L)'
;ISPVHKYIKDYADAGANIITIHPEATDNLKDSINHIRSFKKKVGVSLNPDTEINTIENLLNEIDLVLVMSVFPGFGGQKFMPEIVTKIKNLKKIKEEKKLNFDIEVDGGINFENNKIVIEAGANILVSGTTIFKENNGNIKKNIDSLKLE
;
A
#
# COMPACT_ATOMS: atom_id res chain seq x y z
N ILE A 1 9.93 -6.87 -7.50
CA ILE A 1 10.26 -7.98 -8.42
C ILE A 1 9.82 -7.57 -9.82
N SER A 2 10.71 -7.71 -10.81
CA SER A 2 10.41 -7.53 -12.22
C SER A 2 11.03 -8.70 -13.02
N PRO A 3 10.30 -9.27 -14.02
CA PRO A 3 8.90 -9.01 -14.37
C PRO A 3 7.94 -9.73 -13.40
N VAL A 4 6.82 -9.09 -13.03
CA VAL A 4 5.87 -9.63 -12.04
C VAL A 4 5.18 -10.91 -12.49
N HIS A 5 4.85 -11.05 -13.78
CA HIS A 5 4.10 -12.19 -14.32
C HIS A 5 4.70 -13.56 -13.97
N LYS A 6 6.01 -13.63 -13.89
CA LYS A 6 6.75 -14.86 -13.56
C LYS A 6 6.44 -15.41 -12.17
N TYR A 7 6.09 -14.53 -11.24
CA TYR A 7 6.04 -14.84 -9.81
C TYR A 7 4.61 -14.86 -9.25
N ILE A 8 3.61 -14.33 -9.98
CA ILE A 8 2.21 -14.27 -9.51
C ILE A 8 1.72 -15.65 -9.08
N LYS A 9 1.97 -16.68 -9.90
CA LYS A 9 1.57 -18.06 -9.60
C LYS A 9 2.22 -18.58 -8.33
N ASP A 10 3.52 -18.36 -8.16
CA ASP A 10 4.28 -18.87 -7.01
C ASP A 10 3.77 -18.26 -5.70
N TYR A 11 3.48 -16.94 -5.68
CA TYR A 11 2.89 -16.28 -4.52
C TYR A 11 1.46 -16.75 -4.25
N ALA A 12 0.67 -16.98 -5.30
CA ALA A 12 -0.68 -17.50 -5.17
C ALA A 12 -0.69 -18.91 -4.56
N ASP A 13 0.19 -19.79 -5.04
CA ASP A 13 0.34 -21.17 -4.56
C ASP A 13 0.93 -21.22 -3.14
N ALA A 14 1.81 -20.29 -2.79
CA ALA A 14 2.34 -20.14 -1.44
C ALA A 14 1.29 -19.66 -0.41
N GLY A 15 0.08 -19.32 -0.86
CA GLY A 15 -1.05 -19.00 0.03
C GLY A 15 -1.32 -17.50 0.21
N ALA A 16 -0.74 -16.61 -0.60
CA ALA A 16 -1.08 -15.19 -0.55
C ALA A 16 -2.58 -14.97 -0.73
N ASN A 17 -3.19 -14.10 0.08
CA ASN A 17 -4.58 -13.68 -0.07
C ASN A 17 -4.71 -12.44 -0.95
N ILE A 18 -3.71 -11.55 -0.88
CA ILE A 18 -3.58 -10.36 -1.70
C ILE A 18 -2.20 -10.40 -2.34
N ILE A 19 -2.11 -10.08 -3.62
CA ILE A 19 -0.84 -9.93 -4.33
C ILE A 19 -0.74 -8.48 -4.79
N THR A 20 0.25 -7.76 -4.24
CA THR A 20 0.49 -6.34 -4.54
C THR A 20 1.65 -6.21 -5.51
N ILE A 21 1.44 -5.44 -6.58
CA ILE A 21 2.42 -5.22 -7.62
C ILE A 21 2.63 -3.72 -7.88
N HIS A 22 3.81 -3.36 -8.34
CA HIS A 22 4.10 -2.00 -8.82
C HIS A 22 3.80 -1.89 -10.32
N PRO A 23 3.13 -0.81 -10.78
CA PRO A 23 2.90 -0.58 -12.21
C PRO A 23 4.20 -0.61 -13.03
N GLU A 24 5.29 -0.10 -12.44
CA GLU A 24 6.61 -0.03 -13.09
C GLU A 24 7.28 -1.40 -13.28
N ALA A 25 6.77 -2.45 -12.62
CA ALA A 25 7.33 -3.80 -12.69
C ALA A 25 6.62 -4.70 -13.74
N THR A 26 5.73 -4.13 -14.55
CA THR A 26 4.98 -4.86 -15.59
C THR A 26 4.82 -4.02 -16.85
N ASP A 27 4.88 -4.66 -18.00
CA ASP A 27 4.62 -4.01 -19.30
C ASP A 27 3.12 -3.72 -19.52
N ASN A 28 2.25 -4.49 -18.85
CA ASN A 28 0.80 -4.33 -18.92
C ASN A 28 0.15 -4.60 -17.56
N LEU A 29 -0.20 -3.51 -16.86
CA LEU A 29 -0.79 -3.59 -15.52
C LEU A 29 -2.15 -4.32 -15.55
N LYS A 30 -2.97 -4.08 -16.57
CA LYS A 30 -4.28 -4.72 -16.71
C LYS A 30 -4.17 -6.25 -16.83
N ASP A 31 -3.23 -6.74 -17.62
CA ASP A 31 -2.99 -8.16 -17.77
C ASP A 31 -2.47 -8.79 -16.45
N SER A 32 -1.62 -8.06 -15.72
CA SER A 32 -1.15 -8.49 -14.40
C SER A 32 -2.29 -8.60 -13.39
N ILE A 33 -3.21 -7.63 -13.37
CA ILE A 33 -4.43 -7.66 -12.54
C ILE A 33 -5.27 -8.89 -12.87
N ASN A 34 -5.54 -9.12 -14.16
CA ASN A 34 -6.31 -10.27 -14.62
C ASN A 34 -5.64 -11.60 -14.24
N HIS A 35 -4.31 -11.67 -14.34
CA HIS A 35 -3.54 -12.85 -13.97
C HIS A 35 -3.65 -13.15 -12.47
N ILE A 36 -3.53 -12.14 -11.60
CA ILE A 36 -3.73 -12.29 -10.14
C ILE A 36 -5.16 -12.80 -9.85
N ARG A 37 -6.17 -12.19 -10.49
CA ARG A 37 -7.57 -12.59 -10.33
C ARG A 37 -7.87 -14.00 -10.81
N SER A 38 -7.15 -14.50 -11.83
CA SER A 38 -7.30 -15.88 -12.31
C SER A 38 -7.00 -16.93 -11.23
N PHE A 39 -6.14 -16.58 -10.24
CA PHE A 39 -5.87 -17.39 -9.05
C PHE A 39 -6.84 -17.12 -7.88
N LYS A 40 -7.93 -16.38 -8.10
CA LYS A 40 -8.91 -15.98 -7.08
C LYS A 40 -8.28 -15.21 -5.91
N LYS A 41 -7.24 -14.42 -6.19
CA LYS A 41 -6.57 -13.58 -5.19
C LYS A 41 -7.03 -12.13 -5.34
N LYS A 42 -6.98 -11.40 -4.22
CA LYS A 42 -7.18 -9.95 -4.22
C LYS A 42 -5.98 -9.26 -4.87
N VAL A 43 -6.26 -8.12 -5.49
CA VAL A 43 -5.26 -7.33 -6.23
C VAL A 43 -4.88 -6.10 -5.42
N GLY A 44 -3.60 -5.96 -5.12
CA GLY A 44 -3.01 -4.72 -4.65
C GLY A 44 -2.18 -4.05 -5.75
N VAL A 45 -2.19 -2.73 -5.79
CA VAL A 45 -1.27 -1.95 -6.63
C VAL A 45 -0.54 -0.94 -5.77
N SER A 46 0.80 -0.93 -5.90
CA SER A 46 1.68 -0.04 -5.14
C SER A 46 2.09 1.15 -5.99
N LEU A 47 1.95 2.35 -5.44
CA LEU A 47 2.38 3.61 -6.06
C LEU A 47 3.63 4.13 -5.35
N ASN A 48 4.72 4.33 -6.09
CA ASN A 48 5.91 5.01 -5.59
C ASN A 48 5.60 6.50 -5.28
N PRO A 49 6.47 7.19 -4.51
CA PRO A 49 6.27 8.60 -4.23
C PRO A 49 6.05 9.46 -5.48
N ASP A 50 6.73 9.17 -6.57
CA ASP A 50 6.68 9.87 -7.86
C ASP A 50 5.67 9.29 -8.86
N THR A 51 5.03 8.14 -8.57
CA THR A 51 4.02 7.55 -9.43
C THR A 51 2.66 8.23 -9.20
N GLU A 52 2.10 8.82 -10.24
CA GLU A 52 0.83 9.54 -10.18
C GLU A 52 -0.38 8.58 -10.12
N ILE A 53 -1.46 9.01 -9.45
CA ILE A 53 -2.71 8.23 -9.32
C ILE A 53 -3.34 7.93 -10.69
N ASN A 54 -3.21 8.85 -11.66
CA ASN A 54 -3.76 8.69 -13.00
C ASN A 54 -3.27 7.43 -13.72
N THR A 55 -2.09 6.93 -13.35
CA THR A 55 -1.51 5.67 -13.86
C THR A 55 -2.43 4.47 -13.63
N ILE A 56 -3.23 4.50 -12.55
CA ILE A 56 -4.11 3.40 -12.14
C ILE A 56 -5.59 3.79 -12.08
N GLU A 57 -5.95 5.06 -12.32
CA GLU A 57 -7.28 5.58 -12.06
C GLU A 57 -8.38 4.82 -12.79
N ASN A 58 -8.13 4.41 -14.03
CA ASN A 58 -9.08 3.65 -14.85
C ASN A 58 -9.24 2.18 -14.40
N LEU A 59 -8.37 1.71 -13.51
CA LEU A 59 -8.33 0.33 -13.01
C LEU A 59 -8.76 0.21 -11.55
N LEU A 60 -9.03 1.33 -10.86
CA LEU A 60 -9.36 1.35 -9.43
C LEU A 60 -10.59 0.50 -9.07
N ASN A 61 -11.53 0.31 -9.99
CA ASN A 61 -12.68 -0.58 -9.79
C ASN A 61 -12.33 -2.07 -9.80
N GLU A 62 -11.11 -2.40 -10.19
CA GLU A 62 -10.57 -3.77 -10.26
C GLU A 62 -9.46 -4.01 -9.24
N ILE A 63 -9.22 -3.07 -8.35
CA ILE A 63 -8.17 -3.10 -7.34
C ILE A 63 -8.83 -3.21 -5.96
N ASP A 64 -8.34 -4.11 -5.13
CA ASP A 64 -8.83 -4.32 -3.77
C ASP A 64 -8.00 -3.52 -2.73
N LEU A 65 -6.78 -3.11 -3.09
CA LEU A 65 -5.86 -2.39 -2.22
C LEU A 65 -4.95 -1.48 -3.03
N VAL A 66 -4.83 -0.21 -2.63
CA VAL A 66 -3.81 0.72 -3.14
C VAL A 66 -2.79 0.97 -2.03
N LEU A 67 -1.56 0.50 -2.25
CA LEU A 67 -0.42 0.77 -1.36
C LEU A 67 0.26 2.07 -1.81
N VAL A 68 0.29 3.07 -0.94
CA VAL A 68 1.02 4.31 -1.15
C VAL A 68 2.37 4.22 -0.45
N MET A 69 3.44 4.20 -1.23
CA MET A 69 4.79 4.27 -0.69
C MET A 69 5.08 5.70 -0.20
N SER A 70 5.43 5.83 1.06
CA SER A 70 5.86 7.11 1.66
C SER A 70 7.38 7.23 1.79
N VAL A 71 8.08 6.34 1.10
CA VAL A 71 9.53 6.32 0.85
C VAL A 71 9.75 5.65 -0.50
N PHE A 72 10.91 5.86 -1.11
CA PHE A 72 11.26 5.05 -2.29
C PHE A 72 11.56 3.61 -1.86
N PRO A 73 10.97 2.60 -2.51
CA PRO A 73 11.19 1.20 -2.12
C PRO A 73 12.65 0.80 -2.33
N GLY A 74 13.16 -0.07 -1.44
CA GLY A 74 14.53 -0.59 -1.53
C GLY A 74 15.12 -1.03 -0.20
N PHE A 75 15.01 -0.22 0.85
CA PHE A 75 15.52 -0.55 2.18
C PHE A 75 14.66 0.07 3.30
N GLY A 76 14.66 -0.58 4.46
CA GLY A 76 13.91 -0.11 5.63
C GLY A 76 14.58 1.07 6.36
N GLY A 77 13.81 1.71 7.26
CA GLY A 77 14.32 2.76 8.14
C GLY A 77 14.45 4.14 7.49
N GLN A 78 13.88 4.33 6.31
CA GLN A 78 13.82 5.64 5.65
C GLN A 78 12.84 6.58 6.36
N LYS A 79 13.04 7.88 6.19
CA LYS A 79 12.14 8.91 6.74
C LYS A 79 10.90 9.05 5.89
N PHE A 80 9.75 9.18 6.56
CA PHE A 80 8.47 9.48 5.95
C PHE A 80 8.52 10.77 5.10
N MET A 81 7.91 10.73 3.92
CA MET A 81 7.79 11.87 3.00
C MET A 81 6.42 12.54 3.18
N PRO A 82 6.33 13.73 3.80
CA PRO A 82 5.05 14.36 4.14
C PRO A 82 4.15 14.70 2.94
N GLU A 83 4.74 14.93 1.77
CA GLU A 83 4.03 15.23 0.52
C GLU A 83 3.06 14.13 0.09
N ILE A 84 3.30 12.88 0.53
CA ILE A 84 2.44 11.73 0.25
C ILE A 84 1.04 11.86 0.87
N VAL A 85 0.89 12.63 1.93
CA VAL A 85 -0.41 12.89 2.56
C VAL A 85 -1.43 13.43 1.55
N THR A 86 -0.99 14.26 0.62
CA THR A 86 -1.86 14.78 -0.46
C THR A 86 -2.33 13.66 -1.40
N LYS A 87 -1.44 12.72 -1.73
CA LYS A 87 -1.80 11.56 -2.56
C LYS A 87 -2.85 10.68 -1.87
N ILE A 88 -2.71 10.42 -0.56
CA ILE A 88 -3.70 9.67 0.23
C ILE A 88 -5.07 10.35 0.22
N LYS A 89 -5.10 11.68 0.46
CA LYS A 89 -6.35 12.48 0.42
C LYS A 89 -7.03 12.40 -0.95
N ASN A 90 -6.26 12.47 -2.02
CA ASN A 90 -6.79 12.37 -3.38
C ASN A 90 -7.36 10.97 -3.68
N LEU A 91 -6.70 9.91 -3.24
CA LEU A 91 -7.23 8.54 -3.35
C LEU A 91 -8.53 8.37 -2.56
N LYS A 92 -8.59 8.88 -1.33
CA LYS A 92 -9.82 8.88 -0.53
C LYS A 92 -10.96 9.60 -1.25
N LYS A 93 -10.70 10.79 -1.77
CA LYS A 93 -11.69 11.58 -2.53
C LYS A 93 -12.20 10.80 -3.74
N ILE A 94 -11.31 10.24 -4.57
CA ILE A 94 -11.69 9.42 -5.74
C ILE A 94 -12.54 8.22 -5.32
N LYS A 95 -12.12 7.53 -4.24
CA LYS A 95 -12.85 6.38 -3.67
C LYS A 95 -14.29 6.75 -3.30
N GLU A 96 -14.49 7.89 -2.62
CA GLU A 96 -15.79 8.38 -2.18
C GLU A 96 -16.64 8.83 -3.37
N GLU A 97 -16.10 9.66 -4.27
CA GLU A 97 -16.82 10.21 -5.43
C GLU A 97 -17.28 9.12 -6.41
N LYS A 98 -16.42 8.14 -6.67
CA LYS A 98 -16.71 7.02 -7.57
C LYS A 98 -17.35 5.81 -6.87
N LYS A 99 -17.59 5.89 -5.54
CA LYS A 99 -18.13 4.79 -4.71
C LYS A 99 -17.35 3.48 -4.87
N LEU A 100 -16.04 3.57 -4.90
CA LEU A 100 -15.14 2.43 -5.05
C LEU A 100 -14.87 1.77 -3.69
N ASN A 101 -14.52 0.49 -3.73
CA ASN A 101 -14.26 -0.31 -2.52
C ASN A 101 -12.85 -0.93 -2.58
N PHE A 102 -11.85 -0.16 -2.22
CA PHE A 102 -10.47 -0.62 -2.05
C PHE A 102 -9.89 -0.08 -0.73
N ASP A 103 -8.95 -0.80 -0.15
CA ASP A 103 -8.21 -0.32 1.01
C ASP A 103 -7.08 0.62 0.59
N ILE A 104 -6.75 1.59 1.46
CA ILE A 104 -5.60 2.48 1.28
C ILE A 104 -4.57 2.10 2.33
N GLU A 105 -3.48 1.51 1.88
CA GLU A 105 -2.34 1.12 2.70
C GLU A 105 -1.20 2.12 2.52
N VAL A 106 -0.43 2.37 3.59
CA VAL A 106 0.75 3.25 3.54
C VAL A 106 1.94 2.53 4.14
N ASP A 107 3.05 2.51 3.39
CA ASP A 107 4.33 1.94 3.84
C ASP A 107 5.47 2.94 3.64
N GLY A 108 6.25 3.12 4.70
CA GLY A 108 7.47 3.89 4.71
C GLY A 108 7.57 4.91 5.86
N GLY A 109 8.43 4.65 6.84
CA GLY A 109 8.73 5.57 7.92
C GLY A 109 7.56 5.91 8.85
N ILE A 110 6.53 5.05 8.91
CA ILE A 110 5.36 5.26 9.78
C ILE A 110 5.78 5.11 11.25
N ASN A 111 5.43 6.11 12.05
CA ASN A 111 5.76 6.20 13.47
C ASN A 111 4.65 6.92 14.27
N PHE A 112 4.87 7.15 15.58
CA PHE A 112 3.89 7.79 16.47
C PHE A 112 3.64 9.29 16.18
N GLU A 113 4.51 9.94 15.40
CA GLU A 113 4.38 11.37 15.06
C GLU A 113 3.53 11.58 13.81
N ASN A 114 3.52 10.59 12.88
CA ASN A 114 2.87 10.73 11.58
C ASN A 114 1.67 9.79 11.34
N ASN A 115 1.45 8.77 12.20
CA ASN A 115 0.32 7.85 12.06
C ASN A 115 -1.02 8.59 11.98
N LYS A 116 -1.23 9.57 12.85
CA LYS A 116 -2.49 10.33 12.92
C LYS A 116 -2.80 11.05 11.61
N ILE A 117 -1.84 11.80 11.06
CA ILE A 117 -2.05 12.56 9.82
C ILE A 117 -2.33 11.63 8.63
N VAL A 118 -1.72 10.45 8.60
CA VAL A 118 -1.91 9.46 7.54
C VAL A 118 -3.30 8.82 7.63
N ILE A 119 -3.76 8.47 8.83
CA ILE A 119 -5.09 7.90 9.06
C ILE A 119 -6.18 8.94 8.73
N GLU A 120 -6.05 10.17 9.22
CA GLU A 120 -6.99 11.27 8.94
C GLU A 120 -7.06 11.57 7.42
N ALA A 121 -5.95 11.42 6.71
CA ALA A 121 -5.89 11.57 5.27
C ALA A 121 -6.69 10.48 4.52
N GLY A 122 -6.92 9.31 5.15
CA GLY A 122 -7.74 8.25 4.59
C GLY A 122 -7.11 6.87 4.52
N ALA A 123 -5.90 6.70 5.03
CA ALA A 123 -5.30 5.36 5.13
C ALA A 123 -6.03 4.53 6.19
N ASN A 124 -6.32 3.29 5.87
CA ASN A 124 -6.94 2.32 6.79
C ASN A 124 -6.01 1.13 7.11
N ILE A 125 -4.86 1.04 6.44
CA ILE A 125 -3.81 0.07 6.74
C ILE A 125 -2.47 0.81 6.86
N LEU A 126 -1.74 0.56 7.95
CA LEU A 126 -0.41 1.12 8.18
C LEU A 126 0.63 0.01 8.26
N VAL A 127 1.70 0.14 7.48
CA VAL A 127 2.88 -0.72 7.58
C VAL A 127 3.95 0.01 8.37
N SER A 128 4.39 -0.58 9.47
CA SER A 128 5.42 -0.02 10.33
C SER A 128 6.31 -1.13 10.87
N GLY A 129 7.59 -1.09 10.54
CA GLY A 129 8.57 -2.05 11.02
C GLY A 129 9.32 -1.52 12.24
N THR A 130 10.20 -0.55 12.03
CA THR A 130 11.11 -0.01 13.06
C THR A 130 10.35 0.42 14.32
N THR A 131 9.26 1.15 14.18
CA THR A 131 8.48 1.64 15.32
C THR A 131 7.87 0.47 16.13
N ILE A 132 7.31 -0.54 15.45
CA ILE A 132 6.70 -1.69 16.14
C ILE A 132 7.76 -2.50 16.91
N PHE A 133 8.91 -2.75 16.31
CA PHE A 133 9.88 -3.69 16.87
C PHE A 133 10.95 -3.06 17.74
N LYS A 134 11.22 -1.75 17.65
CA LYS A 134 12.32 -1.10 18.37
C LYS A 134 11.86 -0.10 19.43
N GLU A 135 10.76 0.61 19.22
CA GLU A 135 10.30 1.61 20.19
C GLU A 135 9.80 0.97 21.49
N ASN A 136 9.77 1.77 22.58
CA ASN A 136 9.34 1.34 23.90
C ASN A 136 10.03 0.04 24.35
N ASN A 137 11.34 -0.10 24.12
CA ASN A 137 12.13 -1.29 24.44
C ASN A 137 11.59 -2.58 23.76
N GLY A 138 11.04 -2.46 22.56
CA GLY A 138 10.51 -3.59 21.79
C GLY A 138 9.16 -4.11 22.31
N ASN A 139 8.40 -3.31 23.04
CA ASN A 139 7.04 -3.69 23.48
C ASN A 139 6.06 -3.60 22.30
N ILE A 140 5.99 -4.69 21.54
CA ILE A 140 5.20 -4.80 20.29
C ILE A 140 3.74 -4.41 20.52
N LYS A 141 3.10 -4.96 21.56
CA LYS A 141 1.68 -4.68 21.85
C LYS A 141 1.46 -3.18 22.08
N LYS A 142 2.23 -2.57 22.96
CA LYS A 142 2.15 -1.13 23.25
C LYS A 142 2.38 -0.30 21.98
N ASN A 143 3.35 -0.69 21.16
CA ASN A 143 3.68 0.04 19.93
C ASN A 143 2.54 -0.03 18.90
N ILE A 144 1.91 -1.21 18.73
CA ILE A 144 0.75 -1.36 17.87
C ILE A 144 -0.43 -0.53 18.39
N ASP A 145 -0.73 -0.61 19.69
CA ASP A 145 -1.84 0.14 20.28
C ASP A 145 -1.62 1.67 20.13
N SER A 146 -0.36 2.15 20.27
CA SER A 146 -0.02 3.57 20.07
C SER A 146 -0.07 4.02 18.61
N LEU A 147 0.02 3.11 17.63
CA LEU A 147 -0.11 3.44 16.22
C LEU A 147 -1.57 3.51 15.74
N LYS A 148 -2.48 2.90 16.46
CA LYS A 148 -3.92 2.98 16.19
C LYS A 148 -4.47 4.28 16.79
N LEU A 149 -5.40 4.92 16.09
CA LEU A 149 -6.25 5.94 16.71
C LEU A 149 -7.42 5.20 17.37
N GLU A 150 -7.57 5.41 18.67
CA GLU A 150 -8.79 5.01 19.39
C GLU A 150 -9.97 5.90 18.99
#